data_d59726f5bf28058fdc4f3ba7d8071292
#
_entry.id   d59726f5bf28058fdc4f3ba7d8071292
#
_cell.length_a   1.000
_cell.length_b   1.000
_cell.length_c   1.000
_cell.angle_alpha   90.00
_cell.angle_beta   90.00
_cell.angle_gamma   90.00
#
_symmetry.space_group_name_H-M   'P 1'
#
loop_
_entity.id
_entity.type
_entity.pdbx_description
1 polymer ?
#
loop_
_entity_poly.entity_id
_entity_poly.type
_entity_poly.pdbx_seq_one_letter_code
_entity_poly.pdbx_strand_id
1 'polypeptide(L)'
;VCSSDVTKMYELTMSLNPKSKTPLYEQIYEFIKEEIRDNVIQSGERLPSTRALSKHLVVSRSTVELAYEQLLSEGYVEAIPCKGYFVAKIEGIYQLQKRPEIKVEPISSEVTEYAYDFTPNGVDLNSFPYNVWRKLSKECLIDDKAEMFRLGDPQGEYGLRNAISSYLHQARGIHCHPDQIIIGAGSDYLLMLLTTVIGNCHKVALENPTYGQAYRLFERLSYEVCTVDMDQSGMRIDELEKSGADIAFVMPSHQYPLGCVMPIQRRMELLKWANAEEDRYIIEDDYDSEFRYKGKPIPALQGSDSNGKVIYT
;
A
#
# COMPACT_ATOMS: atom_id res chain seq x y z
N VAL A 1 -8.43 55.49 19.90
CA VAL A 1 -7.43 54.57 19.33
C VAL A 1 -6.43 54.36 20.44
N CYS A 2 -6.49 53.18 21.10
CA CYS A 2 -5.71 52.89 22.29
C CYS A 2 -4.22 52.82 21.97
N SER A 3 -3.44 53.55 22.75
CA SER A 3 -1.96 53.66 22.70
C SER A 3 -1.24 52.28 22.78
N SER A 4 -1.90 51.26 23.30
CA SER A 4 -1.37 49.89 23.45
C SER A 4 -1.23 49.12 22.13
N ASP A 5 -2.09 49.38 21.14
CA ASP A 5 -2.02 48.67 19.84
C ASP A 5 -0.85 49.13 18.95
N VAL A 6 -0.38 50.38 19.16
CA VAL A 6 0.73 50.96 18.39
C VAL A 6 2.09 50.45 18.90
N THR A 7 2.25 50.29 20.22
CA THR A 7 3.51 49.83 20.82
C THR A 7 3.81 48.38 20.45
N LYS A 8 2.78 47.50 20.41
CA LYS A 8 2.91 46.09 20.04
C LYS A 8 3.13 45.85 18.55
N MET A 9 2.72 46.79 17.68
CA MET A 9 2.99 46.71 16.24
C MET A 9 4.46 46.85 15.87
N TYR A 10 5.26 47.58 16.71
CA TYR A 10 6.70 47.71 16.50
C TYR A 10 7.51 46.45 16.88
N GLU A 11 6.92 45.54 17.67
CA GLU A 11 7.56 44.29 18.08
C GLU A 11 7.36 43.15 17.03
N LEU A 12 6.33 43.24 16.17
CA LEU A 12 6.12 42.33 15.06
C LEU A 12 6.84 42.79 13.78
N THR A 13 8.17 42.79 13.83
CA THR A 13 9.02 43.11 12.65
C THR A 13 9.07 41.91 11.69
N MET A 14 8.03 41.77 10.88
CA MET A 14 7.96 40.75 9.85
C MET A 14 8.32 41.31 8.47
N SER A 15 9.21 40.61 7.76
CA SER A 15 9.55 40.93 6.37
C SER A 15 8.81 39.97 5.43
N LEU A 16 7.76 40.46 4.76
CA LEU A 16 7.01 39.67 3.76
C LEU A 16 7.72 39.69 2.41
N ASN A 17 7.80 38.53 1.77
CA ASN A 17 8.34 38.40 0.42
C ASN A 17 7.21 38.09 -0.60
N PRO A 18 6.74 39.10 -1.37
CA PRO A 18 5.70 38.92 -2.35
C PRO A 18 6.10 38.02 -3.57
N LYS A 19 7.41 37.78 -3.73
CA LYS A 19 7.96 36.96 -4.81
C LYS A 19 8.19 35.50 -4.38
N SER A 20 7.92 35.15 -3.15
CA SER A 20 7.99 33.78 -2.65
C SER A 20 6.89 32.92 -3.28
N LYS A 21 7.13 31.61 -3.39
CA LYS A 21 6.09 30.64 -3.72
C LYS A 21 5.05 30.49 -2.62
N THR A 22 5.40 30.85 -1.39
CA THR A 22 4.53 30.80 -0.21
C THR A 22 3.60 32.01 -0.21
N PRO A 23 2.27 31.82 -0.16
CA PRO A 23 1.31 32.93 -0.08
C PRO A 23 1.53 33.86 1.10
N LEU A 24 1.16 35.14 0.97
CA LEU A 24 1.41 36.15 2.03
C LEU A 24 0.67 35.80 3.33
N TYR A 25 -0.51 35.24 3.29
CA TYR A 25 -1.24 34.84 4.50
C TYR A 25 -0.51 33.74 5.26
N GLU A 26 0.09 32.79 4.54
CA GLU A 26 0.85 31.69 5.12
C GLU A 26 2.15 32.19 5.77
N GLN A 27 2.83 33.18 5.15
CA GLN A 27 3.99 33.81 5.73
C GLN A 27 3.64 34.53 7.05
N ILE A 28 2.48 35.21 7.10
CA ILE A 28 2.00 35.87 8.34
C ILE A 28 1.67 34.85 9.41
N TYR A 29 0.96 33.76 9.01
CA TYR A 29 0.58 32.69 9.89
C TYR A 29 1.79 31.99 10.50
N GLU A 30 2.76 31.57 9.68
CA GLU A 30 3.97 30.88 10.17
C GLU A 30 4.77 31.78 11.11
N PHE A 31 4.94 33.05 10.77
CA PHE A 31 5.66 33.99 11.62
C PHE A 31 5.01 34.12 13.00
N ILE A 32 3.71 34.39 13.06
CA ILE A 32 3.01 34.54 14.35
C ILE A 32 3.03 33.22 15.14
N LYS A 33 2.90 32.11 14.49
CA LYS A 33 2.97 30.77 15.09
C LYS A 33 4.35 30.50 15.71
N GLU A 34 5.43 30.86 15.01
CA GLU A 34 6.80 30.75 15.55
C GLU A 34 7.01 31.66 16.75
N GLU A 35 6.59 32.93 16.70
CA GLU A 35 6.67 33.86 17.81
C GLU A 35 5.91 33.39 19.07
N ILE A 36 4.75 32.75 18.88
CA ILE A 36 4.00 32.13 19.98
C ILE A 36 4.75 30.90 20.53
N ARG A 37 5.30 30.06 19.66
CA ARG A 37 6.05 28.85 20.06
C ARG A 37 7.35 29.18 20.78
N ASP A 38 8.03 30.23 20.34
CA ASP A 38 9.27 30.70 20.94
C ASP A 38 9.01 31.57 22.19
N ASN A 39 7.72 31.69 22.61
CA ASN A 39 7.25 32.46 23.76
C ASN A 39 7.62 33.96 23.71
N VAL A 40 7.82 34.49 22.50
CA VAL A 40 8.00 35.93 22.26
C VAL A 40 6.66 36.65 22.42
N ILE A 41 5.59 36.07 21.83
CA ILE A 41 4.21 36.46 22.10
C ILE A 41 3.67 35.57 23.20
N GLN A 42 3.34 36.12 24.35
CA GLN A 42 3.00 35.34 25.54
C GLN A 42 1.53 34.85 25.50
N SER A 43 1.29 33.76 26.18
CA SER A 43 -0.07 33.23 26.40
C SER A 43 -0.99 34.29 27.06
N GLY A 44 -2.19 34.43 26.51
CA GLY A 44 -3.15 35.46 26.94
C GLY A 44 -2.88 36.86 26.38
N GLU A 45 -1.81 37.05 25.63
CA GLU A 45 -1.49 38.30 25.00
C GLU A 45 -2.41 38.62 23.83
N ARG A 46 -2.78 39.87 23.67
CA ARG A 46 -3.69 40.32 22.62
C ARG A 46 -2.92 40.58 21.33
N LEU A 47 -3.31 39.97 20.23
CA LEU A 47 -2.80 40.25 18.90
C LEU A 47 -3.36 41.58 18.35
N PRO A 48 -2.63 42.24 17.43
CA PRO A 48 -3.15 43.40 16.71
C PRO A 48 -4.46 43.05 15.98
N SER A 49 -5.33 44.03 15.82
CA SER A 49 -6.53 43.81 15.00
C SER A 49 -6.17 43.55 13.54
N THR A 50 -6.99 42.75 12.82
CA THR A 50 -6.74 42.47 11.39
C THR A 50 -6.58 43.73 10.56
N ARG A 51 -7.31 44.79 10.92
CA ARG A 51 -7.21 46.12 10.28
C ARG A 51 -5.87 46.84 10.61
N ALA A 52 -5.42 46.72 11.82
CA ALA A 52 -4.16 47.36 12.25
C ALA A 52 -2.95 46.67 11.60
N LEU A 53 -2.93 45.32 11.66
CA LEU A 53 -1.85 44.52 11.09
C LEU A 53 -1.78 44.64 9.56
N SER A 54 -2.94 44.61 8.86
CA SER A 54 -2.97 44.79 7.40
C SER A 54 -2.41 46.13 6.93
N LYS A 55 -2.66 47.21 7.69
CA LYS A 55 -2.08 48.53 7.42
C LYS A 55 -0.57 48.55 7.66
N HIS A 56 -0.11 47.90 8.72
CA HIS A 56 1.30 47.84 9.07
C HIS A 56 2.12 47.06 8.04
N LEU A 57 1.60 45.90 7.61
CA LEU A 57 2.26 45.01 6.63
C LEU A 57 2.01 45.39 5.17
N VAL A 58 1.17 46.40 4.91
CA VAL A 58 0.79 46.87 3.57
C VAL A 58 0.19 45.73 2.73
N VAL A 59 -0.70 44.93 3.34
CA VAL A 59 -1.40 43.82 2.71
C VAL A 59 -2.91 44.00 2.79
N SER A 60 -3.68 43.19 2.05
CA SER A 60 -5.14 43.22 2.16
C SER A 60 -5.60 42.74 3.55
N ARG A 61 -6.74 43.25 4.01
CA ARG A 61 -7.31 42.80 5.28
C ARG A 61 -7.66 41.33 5.24
N SER A 62 -8.17 40.82 4.11
CA SER A 62 -8.49 39.39 3.92
C SER A 62 -7.27 38.48 4.06
N THR A 63 -6.06 38.94 3.66
CA THR A 63 -4.82 38.19 3.85
C THR A 63 -4.52 37.96 5.32
N VAL A 64 -4.72 38.99 6.17
CA VAL A 64 -4.50 38.87 7.62
C VAL A 64 -5.64 38.02 8.25
N GLU A 65 -6.88 38.16 7.78
CA GLU A 65 -8.00 37.40 8.27
C GLU A 65 -7.79 35.89 8.00
N LEU A 66 -7.33 35.49 6.83
CA LEU A 66 -6.97 34.10 6.53
C LEU A 66 -5.88 33.56 7.47
N ALA A 67 -4.84 34.33 7.73
CA ALA A 67 -3.79 33.93 8.66
C ALA A 67 -4.33 33.73 10.09
N TYR A 68 -5.20 34.63 10.54
CA TYR A 68 -5.81 34.55 11.88
C TYR A 68 -6.82 33.41 11.97
N GLU A 69 -7.59 33.14 10.93
CA GLU A 69 -8.50 31.99 10.85
C GLU A 69 -7.74 30.67 10.95
N GLN A 70 -6.58 30.58 10.32
CA GLN A 70 -5.70 29.42 10.44
C GLN A 70 -5.19 29.24 11.87
N LEU A 71 -4.68 30.31 12.51
CA LEU A 71 -4.25 30.28 13.91
C LEU A 71 -5.38 29.92 14.87
N LEU A 72 -6.60 30.39 14.60
CA LEU A 72 -7.81 30.04 15.36
C LEU A 72 -8.15 28.56 15.19
N SER A 73 -8.13 28.05 13.95
CA SER A 73 -8.47 26.64 13.67
C SER A 73 -7.50 25.67 14.30
N GLU A 74 -6.22 26.05 14.41
CA GLU A 74 -5.18 25.27 15.08
C GLU A 74 -5.14 25.47 16.60
N GLY A 75 -5.92 26.43 17.14
CA GLY A 75 -5.99 26.70 18.57
C GLY A 75 -4.81 27.49 19.16
N TYR A 76 -3.97 28.10 18.33
CA TYR A 76 -2.92 29.01 18.79
C TYR A 76 -3.47 30.34 19.29
N VAL A 77 -4.63 30.71 18.77
CA VAL A 77 -5.31 31.97 19.05
C VAL A 77 -6.77 31.73 19.36
N GLU A 78 -7.35 32.55 20.25
CA GLU A 78 -8.76 32.58 20.58
C GLU A 78 -9.38 33.90 20.20
N ALA A 79 -10.59 33.88 19.62
CA ALA A 79 -11.34 35.11 19.33
C ALA A 79 -12.31 35.41 20.48
N ILE A 80 -12.15 36.52 21.16
CA ILE A 80 -13.10 36.95 22.20
C ILE A 80 -14.01 38.03 21.59
N PRO A 81 -15.33 37.82 21.59
CA PRO A 81 -16.28 38.80 21.05
C PRO A 81 -16.08 40.18 21.60
N CYS A 82 -16.05 41.18 20.72
CA CYS A 82 -15.83 42.61 21.03
C CYS A 82 -14.48 42.95 21.63
N LYS A 83 -13.57 42.00 21.87
CA LYS A 83 -12.25 42.23 22.45
C LYS A 83 -11.09 42.00 21.48
N GLY A 84 -11.28 41.09 20.51
CA GLY A 84 -10.28 40.77 19.48
C GLY A 84 -9.66 39.38 19.65
N TYR A 85 -8.45 39.20 19.12
CA TYR A 85 -7.73 37.94 19.09
C TYR A 85 -6.67 37.90 20.22
N PHE A 86 -6.60 36.75 20.89
CA PHE A 86 -5.69 36.52 22.03
C PHE A 86 -4.96 35.20 21.84
N VAL A 87 -3.69 35.15 22.26
CA VAL A 87 -2.93 33.89 22.25
C VAL A 87 -3.53 32.93 23.28
N ALA A 88 -3.83 31.72 22.83
CA ALA A 88 -4.43 30.68 23.68
C ALA A 88 -3.45 30.25 24.80
N LYS A 89 -4.00 29.78 25.91
CA LYS A 89 -3.21 29.16 27.00
C LYS A 89 -2.87 27.73 26.61
N ILE A 90 -1.68 27.51 26.02
CA ILE A 90 -1.22 26.19 25.60
C ILE A 90 -0.11 25.74 26.53
N GLU A 91 -0.42 24.81 27.44
CA GLU A 91 0.60 24.24 28.33
C GLU A 91 1.58 23.38 27.53
N GLY A 92 2.89 23.58 27.75
CA GLY A 92 3.95 22.78 27.14
C GLY A 92 4.30 23.10 25.68
N ILE A 93 3.76 24.18 25.09
CA ILE A 93 4.04 24.54 23.68
C ILE A 93 5.55 24.72 23.40
N TYR A 94 6.30 25.23 24.38
CA TYR A 94 7.76 25.40 24.29
C TYR A 94 8.54 24.09 24.39
N GLN A 95 7.91 22.99 24.74
CA GLN A 95 8.54 21.67 24.75
C GLN A 95 8.49 21.01 23.36
N LEU A 96 7.76 21.58 22.40
CA LEU A 96 7.79 21.19 21.01
C LEU A 96 9.07 21.71 20.35
N GLN A 97 10.23 21.16 20.78
CA GLN A 97 11.50 21.48 20.13
C GLN A 97 11.41 21.25 18.64
N LYS A 98 11.92 22.17 17.84
CA LYS A 98 12.13 21.91 16.40
C LYS A 98 12.90 20.60 16.29
N ARG A 99 12.27 19.57 15.71
CA ARG A 99 13.02 18.36 15.36
C ARG A 99 14.19 18.80 14.50
N PRO A 100 15.41 18.36 14.79
CA PRO A 100 16.52 18.63 13.90
C PRO A 100 16.11 18.13 12.51
N GLU A 101 16.31 18.95 11.49
CA GLU A 101 16.13 18.52 10.11
C GLU A 101 16.96 17.26 9.92
N ILE A 102 16.30 16.13 9.82
CA ILE A 102 16.96 14.90 9.40
C ILE A 102 17.32 15.14 7.93
N LYS A 103 18.57 15.52 7.69
CA LYS A 103 19.10 15.49 6.33
C LYS A 103 19.07 14.04 5.89
N VAL A 104 17.98 13.65 5.23
CA VAL A 104 17.91 12.38 4.51
C VAL A 104 18.84 12.58 3.32
N GLU A 105 20.06 12.12 3.45
CA GLU A 105 20.91 11.97 2.28
C GLU A 105 20.17 10.99 1.35
N PRO A 106 19.90 11.38 0.10
CA PRO A 106 19.31 10.44 -0.83
C PRO A 106 20.25 9.23 -0.91
N ILE A 107 19.73 8.04 -0.62
CA ILE A 107 20.46 6.82 -0.86
C ILE A 107 20.67 6.79 -2.38
N SER A 108 21.84 7.24 -2.82
CA SER A 108 22.27 7.08 -4.20
C SER A 108 22.52 5.58 -4.37
N SER A 109 21.51 4.84 -4.81
CA SER A 109 21.78 3.55 -5.42
C SER A 109 22.54 3.85 -6.70
N GLU A 110 23.86 3.70 -6.68
CA GLU A 110 24.63 3.63 -7.91
C GLU A 110 24.03 2.46 -8.70
N VAL A 111 23.29 2.79 -9.74
CA VAL A 111 22.81 1.79 -10.69
C VAL A 111 24.04 1.33 -11.46
N THR A 112 24.59 0.21 -11.06
CA THR A 112 25.70 -0.43 -11.79
C THR A 112 25.14 -0.94 -13.12
N GLU A 113 25.45 -0.27 -14.20
CA GLU A 113 25.13 -0.75 -15.55
C GLU A 113 26.03 -1.94 -15.89
N TYR A 114 25.44 -3.11 -16.04
CA TYR A 114 26.13 -4.29 -16.53
C TYR A 114 25.99 -4.40 -18.06
N ALA A 115 27.04 -4.85 -18.75
CA ALA A 115 26.98 -5.11 -20.20
C ALA A 115 25.93 -6.20 -20.54
N TYR A 116 25.70 -7.13 -19.62
CA TYR A 116 24.68 -8.17 -19.69
C TYR A 116 24.05 -8.30 -18.32
N ASP A 117 22.73 -8.07 -18.25
CA ASP A 117 21.94 -8.22 -17.03
C ASP A 117 21.07 -9.47 -17.16
N PHE A 118 21.32 -10.47 -16.31
CA PHE A 118 20.57 -11.73 -16.24
C PHE A 118 19.67 -11.79 -15.00
N THR A 119 19.35 -10.64 -14.40
CA THR A 119 18.40 -10.62 -13.28
C THR A 119 17.01 -11.09 -13.74
N PRO A 120 16.32 -11.90 -12.92
CA PRO A 120 15.01 -12.44 -13.30
C PRO A 120 13.93 -11.37 -13.47
N ASN A 121 14.17 -10.14 -13.00
CA ASN A 121 13.22 -9.03 -13.07
C ASN A 121 13.40 -8.15 -14.32
N GLY A 122 14.28 -8.53 -15.25
CA GLY A 122 14.45 -7.83 -16.51
C GLY A 122 13.22 -7.96 -17.40
N VAL A 123 12.67 -6.81 -17.86
CA VAL A 123 11.52 -6.76 -18.76
C VAL A 123 11.94 -6.14 -20.09
N ASP A 124 11.57 -6.77 -21.20
CA ASP A 124 11.72 -6.15 -22.53
C ASP A 124 10.67 -5.05 -22.73
N LEU A 125 11.07 -3.83 -22.40
CA LEU A 125 10.22 -2.63 -22.54
C LEU A 125 9.80 -2.35 -23.99
N ASN A 126 10.53 -2.84 -24.99
CA ASN A 126 10.23 -2.62 -26.39
C ASN A 126 9.08 -3.50 -26.90
N SER A 127 8.88 -4.65 -26.28
CA SER A 127 7.79 -5.59 -26.62
C SER A 127 6.45 -5.22 -26.02
N PHE A 128 6.37 -4.19 -25.16
CA PHE A 128 5.11 -3.79 -24.53
C PHE A 128 4.13 -3.20 -25.55
N PRO A 129 2.89 -3.65 -25.59
CA PRO A 129 1.91 -3.23 -26.61
C PRO A 129 1.26 -1.86 -26.29
N TYR A 130 2.06 -0.79 -26.29
CA TYR A 130 1.63 0.57 -25.93
C TYR A 130 0.38 1.06 -26.67
N ASN A 131 0.24 0.70 -27.95
CA ASN A 131 -0.91 1.15 -28.75
C ASN A 131 -2.23 0.51 -28.29
N VAL A 132 -2.19 -0.78 -27.92
CA VAL A 132 -3.34 -1.50 -27.39
C VAL A 132 -3.75 -0.91 -26.04
N TRP A 133 -2.79 -0.70 -25.15
CA TRP A 133 -3.03 -0.07 -23.85
C TRP A 133 -3.63 1.33 -23.97
N ARG A 134 -3.05 2.16 -24.82
CA ARG A 134 -3.57 3.52 -25.08
C ARG A 134 -5.00 3.50 -25.58
N LYS A 135 -5.32 2.59 -26.51
CA LYS A 135 -6.67 2.42 -27.04
C LYS A 135 -7.66 2.02 -25.95
N LEU A 136 -7.34 0.95 -25.19
CA LEU A 136 -8.20 0.46 -24.12
C LEU A 136 -8.40 1.50 -23.01
N SER A 137 -7.33 2.17 -22.58
CA SER A 137 -7.43 3.25 -21.59
C SER A 137 -8.33 4.39 -22.05
N LYS A 138 -8.24 4.76 -23.33
CA LYS A 138 -9.11 5.78 -23.91
C LYS A 138 -10.57 5.32 -23.96
N GLU A 139 -10.84 4.09 -24.36
CA GLU A 139 -12.20 3.53 -24.39
C GLU A 139 -12.82 3.46 -22.99
N CYS A 140 -12.04 3.16 -21.95
CA CYS A 140 -12.52 3.18 -20.58
C CYS A 140 -12.92 4.57 -20.07
N LEU A 141 -12.30 5.64 -20.60
CA LEU A 141 -12.49 7.02 -20.12
C LEU A 141 -13.50 7.83 -20.95
N ILE A 142 -13.89 7.36 -22.16
CA ILE A 142 -14.69 8.16 -23.11
C ILE A 142 -16.16 8.26 -22.72
N ASP A 143 -16.72 7.30 -22.03
CA ASP A 143 -18.18 7.17 -21.89
C ASP A 143 -18.75 7.75 -20.59
N ASP A 144 -18.18 8.83 -20.07
CA ASP A 144 -18.66 9.50 -18.84
C ASP A 144 -19.03 8.50 -17.72
N LYS A 145 -18.32 7.37 -17.67
CA LYS A 145 -18.51 6.32 -16.65
C LYS A 145 -18.04 6.86 -15.30
N ALA A 146 -18.82 7.75 -14.71
CA ALA A 146 -18.58 8.27 -13.36
C ALA A 146 -18.46 7.14 -12.33
N GLU A 147 -19.01 5.97 -12.62
CA GLU A 147 -18.89 4.76 -11.81
C GLU A 147 -17.44 4.30 -11.63
N MET A 148 -16.57 4.53 -12.62
CA MET A 148 -15.14 4.20 -12.56
C MET A 148 -14.42 4.97 -11.42
N PHE A 149 -14.97 6.10 -10.97
CA PHE A 149 -14.42 6.93 -9.90
C PHE A 149 -15.12 6.72 -8.55
N ARG A 150 -16.04 5.76 -8.47
CA ARG A 150 -16.67 5.38 -7.20
C ARG A 150 -15.74 4.45 -6.41
N LEU A 151 -16.01 4.33 -5.12
CA LEU A 151 -15.39 3.29 -4.31
C LEU A 151 -15.80 1.92 -4.88
N GLY A 152 -14.81 1.12 -5.30
CA GLY A 152 -15.04 -0.20 -5.89
C GLY A 152 -15.47 -1.26 -4.87
N ASP A 153 -15.79 -2.44 -5.37
CA ASP A 153 -16.05 -3.61 -4.53
C ASP A 153 -14.75 -4.04 -3.81
N PRO A 154 -14.77 -4.27 -2.48
CA PRO A 154 -13.59 -4.74 -1.74
C PRO A 154 -12.95 -6.02 -2.28
N GLN A 155 -13.74 -6.91 -2.91
CA GLN A 155 -13.23 -8.13 -3.56
C GLN A 155 -12.69 -7.86 -4.99
N GLY A 156 -12.88 -6.67 -5.53
CA GLY A 156 -12.64 -6.32 -6.92
C GLY A 156 -13.94 -6.32 -7.74
N GLU A 157 -13.94 -5.57 -8.83
CA GLU A 157 -15.13 -5.39 -9.68
C GLU A 157 -15.69 -6.73 -10.18
N TYR A 158 -17.00 -6.91 -10.03
CA TYR A 158 -17.68 -8.15 -10.43
C TYR A 158 -17.42 -8.53 -11.90
N GLY A 159 -17.41 -7.54 -12.80
CA GLY A 159 -17.11 -7.75 -14.21
C GLY A 159 -15.73 -8.37 -14.45
N LEU A 160 -14.73 -7.93 -13.71
CA LEU A 160 -13.36 -8.47 -13.75
C LEU A 160 -13.35 -9.90 -13.16
N ARG A 161 -13.95 -10.11 -11.98
CA ARG A 161 -14.02 -11.43 -11.33
C ARG A 161 -14.72 -12.46 -12.21
N ASN A 162 -15.81 -12.06 -12.89
CA ASN A 162 -16.51 -12.91 -13.83
C ASN A 162 -15.68 -13.26 -15.09
N ALA A 163 -14.93 -12.29 -15.62
CA ALA A 163 -14.02 -12.53 -16.75
C ALA A 163 -12.89 -13.51 -16.34
N ILE A 164 -12.32 -13.32 -15.14
CA ILE A 164 -11.29 -14.22 -14.58
C ILE A 164 -11.85 -15.61 -14.38
N SER A 165 -13.02 -15.77 -13.76
CA SER A 165 -13.68 -17.07 -13.58
C SER A 165 -13.85 -17.82 -14.91
N SER A 166 -14.34 -17.12 -15.94
CA SER A 166 -14.53 -17.68 -17.29
C SER A 166 -13.19 -18.07 -17.93
N TYR A 167 -12.17 -17.23 -17.79
CA TYR A 167 -10.82 -17.52 -18.30
C TYR A 167 -10.20 -18.74 -17.61
N LEU A 168 -10.23 -18.79 -16.28
CA LEU A 168 -9.66 -19.89 -15.49
C LEU A 168 -10.36 -21.22 -15.79
N HIS A 169 -11.68 -21.19 -15.98
CA HIS A 169 -12.43 -22.38 -16.37
C HIS A 169 -11.97 -22.91 -17.74
N GLN A 170 -11.81 -22.02 -18.73
CA GLN A 170 -11.43 -22.43 -20.09
C GLN A 170 -9.96 -22.80 -20.21
N ALA A 171 -9.07 -22.03 -19.58
CA ALA A 171 -7.63 -22.16 -19.76
C ALA A 171 -7.00 -23.15 -18.76
N ARG A 172 -7.54 -23.25 -17.54
CA ARG A 172 -6.93 -24.00 -16.44
C ARG A 172 -7.80 -25.12 -15.88
N GLY A 173 -9.06 -25.23 -16.32
CA GLY A 173 -10.01 -26.22 -15.80
C GLY A 173 -10.45 -25.96 -14.36
N ILE A 174 -10.27 -24.74 -13.86
CA ILE A 174 -10.65 -24.34 -12.51
C ILE A 174 -12.17 -24.17 -12.41
N HIS A 175 -12.74 -24.63 -11.32
CA HIS A 175 -14.15 -24.45 -11.00
C HIS A 175 -14.32 -23.46 -9.87
N CYS A 176 -14.61 -22.19 -10.20
CA CYS A 176 -14.86 -21.15 -9.21
C CYS A 176 -16.00 -20.23 -9.64
N HIS A 177 -16.78 -19.78 -8.66
CA HIS A 177 -17.76 -18.70 -8.85
C HIS A 177 -17.08 -17.34 -8.72
N PRO A 178 -17.52 -16.27 -9.42
CA PRO A 178 -16.95 -14.93 -9.25
C PRO A 178 -16.87 -14.44 -7.79
N ASP A 179 -17.79 -14.86 -6.93
CA ASP A 179 -17.78 -14.48 -5.50
C ASP A 179 -16.73 -15.23 -4.66
N GLN A 180 -16.05 -16.21 -5.24
CA GLN A 180 -14.89 -16.88 -4.65
C GLN A 180 -13.56 -16.24 -5.06
N ILE A 181 -13.60 -15.19 -5.90
CA ILE A 181 -12.41 -14.52 -6.42
C ILE A 181 -12.19 -13.20 -5.68
N ILE A 182 -10.97 -12.99 -5.24
CA ILE A 182 -10.52 -11.72 -4.62
C ILE A 182 -9.39 -11.16 -5.49
N ILE A 183 -9.51 -9.90 -5.88
CA ILE A 183 -8.49 -9.17 -6.63
C ILE A 183 -7.62 -8.39 -5.64
N GLY A 184 -6.31 -8.56 -5.73
CA GLY A 184 -5.36 -7.91 -4.84
C GLY A 184 -4.15 -7.31 -5.56
N ALA A 185 -3.34 -6.60 -4.81
CA ALA A 185 -2.17 -5.88 -5.30
C ALA A 185 -0.91 -6.77 -5.32
N GLY A 186 -1.00 -7.94 -5.97
CA GLY A 186 0.10 -8.89 -6.10
C GLY A 186 0.08 -10.00 -5.05
N SER A 187 0.94 -11.02 -5.28
CA SER A 187 0.97 -12.25 -4.49
C SER A 187 1.23 -12.02 -3.00
N ASP A 188 2.15 -11.10 -2.67
CA ASP A 188 2.46 -10.81 -1.26
C ASP A 188 1.24 -10.29 -0.49
N TYR A 189 0.47 -9.40 -1.12
CA TYR A 189 -0.78 -8.88 -0.54
C TYR A 189 -1.84 -9.98 -0.40
N LEU A 190 -2.00 -10.81 -1.43
CA LEU A 190 -2.98 -11.91 -1.42
C LEU A 190 -2.63 -12.96 -0.37
N LEU A 191 -1.36 -13.33 -0.24
CA LEU A 191 -0.90 -14.26 0.80
C LEU A 191 -1.11 -13.67 2.21
N MET A 192 -0.84 -12.36 2.41
CA MET A 192 -1.13 -11.69 3.68
C MET A 192 -2.63 -11.71 4.00
N LEU A 193 -3.48 -11.45 3.03
CA LEU A 193 -4.93 -11.53 3.21
C LEU A 193 -5.37 -12.96 3.51
N LEU A 194 -4.83 -13.94 2.80
CA LEU A 194 -5.11 -15.36 2.98
C LEU A 194 -4.75 -15.82 4.38
N THR A 195 -3.58 -15.43 4.91
CA THR A 195 -3.19 -15.77 6.29
C THR A 195 -4.15 -15.18 7.33
N THR A 196 -4.74 -14.02 7.03
CA THR A 196 -5.77 -13.42 7.89
C THR A 196 -7.07 -14.22 7.88
N VAL A 197 -7.43 -14.79 6.71
CA VAL A 197 -8.65 -15.61 6.53
C VAL A 197 -8.50 -16.98 7.16
N ILE A 198 -7.37 -17.65 6.94
CA ILE A 198 -7.09 -18.97 7.51
C ILE A 198 -6.89 -18.88 9.03
N GLY A 199 -6.33 -17.77 9.51
CA GLY A 199 -6.02 -17.56 10.91
C GLY A 199 -4.59 -17.93 11.28
N ASN A 200 -4.21 -17.59 12.50
CA ASN A 200 -2.89 -17.88 13.05
C ASN A 200 -2.88 -19.29 13.68
N CYS A 201 -1.69 -19.83 13.90
CA CYS A 201 -1.43 -21.13 14.52
C CYS A 201 -1.39 -22.33 13.55
N HIS A 202 -1.13 -22.05 12.27
CA HIS A 202 -0.90 -23.10 11.29
C HIS A 202 0.59 -23.23 10.95
N LYS A 203 0.97 -24.44 10.54
CA LYS A 203 2.30 -24.74 10.03
C LYS A 203 2.25 -24.86 8.52
N VAL A 204 3.11 -24.09 7.83
CA VAL A 204 3.19 -24.06 6.37
C VAL A 204 4.42 -24.85 5.91
N ALA A 205 4.20 -25.82 5.04
CA ALA A 205 5.25 -26.53 4.32
C ALA A 205 5.45 -25.94 2.92
N LEU A 206 6.68 -25.56 2.60
CA LEU A 206 7.08 -25.12 1.27
C LEU A 206 8.00 -26.14 0.61
N GLU A 207 8.00 -26.19 -0.71
CA GLU A 207 8.93 -27.00 -1.49
C GLU A 207 10.39 -26.56 -1.24
N ASN A 208 11.33 -27.48 -1.31
CA ASN A 208 12.77 -27.20 -1.18
C ASN A 208 13.51 -27.67 -2.46
N PRO A 209 14.01 -26.74 -3.30
CA PRO A 209 13.98 -25.27 -3.18
C PRO A 209 12.62 -24.65 -3.49
N THR A 210 12.37 -23.42 -3.04
CA THR A 210 11.10 -22.71 -3.22
C THR A 210 11.30 -21.23 -3.57
N TYR A 211 10.18 -20.54 -3.80
CA TYR A 211 10.12 -19.10 -3.94
C TYR A 211 10.41 -18.41 -2.59
N GLY A 212 11.62 -17.89 -2.45
CA GLY A 212 12.12 -17.36 -1.19
C GLY A 212 11.35 -16.16 -0.61
N GLN A 213 10.55 -15.45 -1.41
CA GLN A 213 9.71 -14.38 -0.87
C GLN A 213 8.49 -14.94 -0.12
N ALA A 214 7.85 -15.99 -0.64
CA ALA A 214 6.76 -16.65 0.06
C ALA A 214 7.23 -17.20 1.42
N TYR A 215 8.40 -17.85 1.46
CA TYR A 215 9.02 -18.31 2.72
C TYR A 215 9.16 -17.16 3.73
N ARG A 216 9.81 -16.06 3.34
CA ARG A 216 10.01 -14.89 4.21
C ARG A 216 8.72 -14.24 4.64
N LEU A 217 7.69 -14.26 3.78
CA LEU A 217 6.40 -13.67 4.10
C LEU A 217 5.67 -14.45 5.18
N PHE A 218 5.57 -15.78 5.04
CA PHE A 218 4.95 -16.62 6.07
C PHE A 218 5.69 -16.52 7.41
N GLU A 219 7.02 -16.50 7.40
CA GLU A 219 7.83 -16.30 8.60
C GLU A 219 7.54 -14.95 9.28
N ARG A 220 7.45 -13.84 8.50
CA ARG A 220 7.10 -12.51 9.01
C ARG A 220 5.68 -12.42 9.57
N LEU A 221 4.76 -13.20 9.02
CA LEU A 221 3.38 -13.29 9.49
C LEU A 221 3.22 -14.25 10.68
N SER A 222 4.34 -14.72 11.25
CA SER A 222 4.41 -15.57 12.44
C SER A 222 3.79 -16.96 12.26
N TYR A 223 3.82 -17.48 11.04
CA TYR A 223 3.54 -18.88 10.78
C TYR A 223 4.77 -19.74 11.13
N GLU A 224 4.53 -20.96 11.60
CA GLU A 224 5.59 -21.95 11.67
C GLU A 224 5.88 -22.44 10.24
N VAL A 225 7.07 -22.18 9.73
CA VAL A 225 7.46 -22.51 8.37
C VAL A 225 8.43 -23.68 8.34
N CYS A 226 8.16 -24.69 7.52
CA CYS A 226 9.10 -25.76 7.25
C CYS A 226 9.26 -25.96 5.73
N THR A 227 10.38 -26.56 5.36
CA THR A 227 10.63 -26.97 3.98
C THR A 227 10.53 -28.47 3.86
N VAL A 228 9.97 -28.94 2.74
CA VAL A 228 9.80 -30.34 2.40
C VAL A 228 10.59 -30.64 1.13
N ASP A 229 11.41 -31.66 1.16
CA ASP A 229 12.23 -32.02 0.02
C ASP A 229 11.40 -32.46 -1.18
N MET A 230 11.94 -32.21 -2.35
CA MET A 230 11.34 -32.56 -3.62
C MET A 230 12.07 -33.71 -4.30
N ASP A 231 11.32 -34.41 -5.13
CA ASP A 231 11.86 -35.29 -6.17
C ASP A 231 11.51 -34.76 -7.58
N GLN A 232 11.71 -35.56 -8.60
CA GLN A 232 11.38 -35.19 -9.99
C GLN A 232 9.86 -34.94 -10.21
N SER A 233 9.03 -35.33 -9.26
CA SER A 233 7.58 -35.20 -9.29
C SER A 233 7.04 -34.07 -8.40
N GLY A 234 7.91 -33.25 -7.81
CA GLY A 234 7.54 -32.15 -6.90
C GLY A 234 7.65 -32.56 -5.42
N MET A 235 6.89 -31.90 -4.55
CA MET A 235 6.92 -32.11 -3.09
C MET A 235 6.68 -33.58 -2.73
N ARG A 236 7.50 -34.13 -1.84
CA ARG A 236 7.39 -35.50 -1.33
C ARG A 236 6.31 -35.58 -0.26
N ILE A 237 5.27 -36.39 -0.52
CA ILE A 237 4.11 -36.48 0.40
C ILE A 237 4.47 -37.22 1.70
N ASP A 238 5.35 -38.20 1.64
CA ASP A 238 5.82 -38.92 2.84
C ASP A 238 6.57 -38.01 3.83
N GLU A 239 7.24 -36.99 3.34
CA GLU A 239 7.90 -35.98 4.17
C GLU A 239 6.95 -34.87 4.60
N LEU A 240 6.00 -34.47 3.73
CA LEU A 240 4.94 -33.57 4.10
C LEU A 240 4.09 -34.11 5.26
N GLU A 241 3.74 -35.37 5.26
CA GLU A 241 3.03 -36.02 6.37
C GLU A 241 3.83 -35.98 7.68
N LYS A 242 5.16 -36.24 7.62
CA LYS A 242 6.05 -36.19 8.77
C LYS A 242 6.28 -34.79 9.30
N SER A 243 6.14 -33.77 8.46
CA SER A 243 6.38 -32.38 8.82
C SER A 243 5.38 -31.85 9.85
N GLY A 244 4.19 -32.47 9.93
CA GLY A 244 3.07 -31.98 10.74
C GLY A 244 2.51 -30.64 10.25
N ALA A 245 2.68 -30.31 8.97
CA ALA A 245 2.13 -29.08 8.40
C ALA A 245 0.62 -29.22 8.12
N ASP A 246 -0.07 -28.09 8.24
CA ASP A 246 -1.50 -27.95 7.92
C ASP A 246 -1.69 -27.36 6.53
N ILE A 247 -0.71 -26.59 6.04
CA ILE A 247 -0.77 -25.91 4.76
C ILE A 247 0.42 -26.35 3.90
N ALA A 248 0.16 -26.75 2.65
CA ALA A 248 1.18 -27.00 1.66
C ALA A 248 1.16 -25.89 0.59
N PHE A 249 2.27 -25.16 0.45
CA PHE A 249 2.46 -24.17 -0.61
C PHE A 249 3.23 -24.81 -1.76
N VAL A 250 2.62 -24.91 -2.93
CA VAL A 250 3.15 -25.66 -4.08
C VAL A 250 2.95 -24.91 -5.40
N MET A 251 3.79 -25.21 -6.38
CA MET A 251 3.71 -24.70 -7.76
C MET A 251 3.58 -25.89 -8.76
N PRO A 252 2.40 -26.53 -8.86
CA PRO A 252 2.27 -27.81 -9.56
C PRO A 252 2.44 -27.72 -11.07
N SER A 253 2.19 -26.56 -11.67
CA SER A 253 2.22 -26.38 -13.12
C SER A 253 3.62 -26.11 -13.66
N HIS A 254 4.43 -25.39 -12.88
CA HIS A 254 5.79 -25.02 -13.23
C HIS A 254 6.53 -24.60 -11.97
N GLN A 255 7.15 -25.52 -11.29
CA GLN A 255 7.80 -25.27 -10.02
C GLN A 255 8.99 -24.33 -10.16
N TYR A 256 9.05 -23.33 -9.32
CA TYR A 256 10.19 -22.41 -9.25
C TYR A 256 11.13 -22.79 -8.08
N PRO A 257 12.45 -22.94 -8.32
CA PRO A 257 13.18 -22.59 -9.57
C PRO A 257 13.48 -23.80 -10.49
N LEU A 258 13.02 -25.00 -10.19
CA LEU A 258 13.47 -26.22 -10.88
C LEU A 258 12.76 -26.46 -12.21
N GLY A 259 11.61 -25.84 -12.45
CA GLY A 259 10.85 -25.99 -13.68
C GLY A 259 10.15 -27.34 -13.83
N CYS A 260 10.08 -28.15 -12.80
CA CYS A 260 9.38 -29.44 -12.86
C CYS A 260 7.88 -29.26 -12.84
N VAL A 261 7.17 -30.21 -13.45
CA VAL A 261 5.71 -30.27 -13.48
C VAL A 261 5.27 -31.44 -12.58
N MET A 262 4.38 -31.14 -11.63
CA MET A 262 3.81 -32.18 -10.75
C MET A 262 2.86 -33.09 -11.53
N PRO A 263 3.18 -34.40 -11.66
CA PRO A 263 2.33 -35.34 -12.38
C PRO A 263 1.03 -35.60 -11.65
N ILE A 264 0.02 -36.07 -12.40
CA ILE A 264 -1.34 -36.27 -11.86
C ILE A 264 -1.36 -37.20 -10.63
N GLN A 265 -0.51 -38.23 -10.61
CA GLN A 265 -0.44 -39.14 -9.46
C GLN A 265 -0.05 -38.35 -8.17
N ARG A 266 1.00 -37.51 -8.21
CA ARG A 266 1.44 -36.73 -7.07
C ARG A 266 0.38 -35.68 -6.66
N ARG A 267 -0.32 -35.09 -7.63
CA ARG A 267 -1.45 -34.19 -7.37
C ARG A 267 -2.57 -34.89 -6.59
N MET A 268 -2.90 -36.13 -6.94
CA MET A 268 -3.90 -36.92 -6.23
C MET A 268 -3.45 -37.34 -4.82
N GLU A 269 -2.18 -37.66 -4.66
CA GLU A 269 -1.56 -37.90 -3.34
C GLU A 269 -1.64 -36.66 -2.45
N LEU A 270 -1.33 -35.47 -2.99
CA LEU A 270 -1.41 -34.21 -2.27
C LEU A 270 -2.85 -33.84 -1.89
N LEU A 271 -3.81 -34.00 -2.80
CA LEU A 271 -5.24 -33.83 -2.51
C LEU A 271 -5.72 -34.80 -1.43
N LYS A 272 -5.28 -36.07 -1.47
CA LYS A 272 -5.59 -37.04 -0.44
C LYS A 272 -5.04 -36.60 0.94
N TRP A 273 -3.82 -36.09 0.98
CA TRP A 273 -3.25 -35.54 2.19
C TRP A 273 -4.09 -34.39 2.77
N ALA A 274 -4.51 -33.43 1.93
CA ALA A 274 -5.34 -32.31 2.37
C ALA A 274 -6.73 -32.75 2.83
N ASN A 275 -7.30 -33.78 2.21
CA ASN A 275 -8.62 -34.30 2.57
C ASN A 275 -8.60 -35.22 3.81
N ALA A 276 -7.42 -35.59 4.34
CA ALA A 276 -7.32 -36.44 5.51
C ALA A 276 -7.67 -35.71 6.81
N GLU A 277 -7.53 -34.38 6.86
CA GLU A 277 -7.81 -33.55 8.03
C GLU A 277 -8.63 -32.31 7.60
N GLU A 278 -9.48 -31.84 8.51
CA GLU A 278 -10.39 -30.73 8.23
C GLU A 278 -9.64 -29.41 7.99
N ASP A 279 -8.62 -29.12 8.77
CA ASP A 279 -7.86 -27.87 8.78
C ASP A 279 -6.67 -27.87 7.82
N ARG A 280 -6.50 -28.87 6.96
CA ARG A 280 -5.46 -28.89 5.93
C ARG A 280 -5.90 -28.21 4.65
N TYR A 281 -4.98 -27.40 4.10
CA TYR A 281 -5.18 -26.67 2.83
C TYR A 281 -3.95 -26.77 1.94
N ILE A 282 -4.18 -26.56 0.64
CA ILE A 282 -3.13 -26.42 -0.37
C ILE A 282 -3.24 -25.02 -0.94
N ILE A 283 -2.14 -24.28 -0.95
CA ILE A 283 -2.00 -23.04 -1.71
C ILE A 283 -1.29 -23.39 -3.01
N GLU A 284 -2.00 -23.27 -4.11
CA GLU A 284 -1.49 -23.49 -5.46
C GLU A 284 -1.08 -22.13 -6.06
N ASP A 285 0.22 -21.87 -6.18
CA ASP A 285 0.77 -20.69 -6.84
C ASP A 285 1.03 -21.00 -8.33
N ASP A 286 0.41 -20.22 -9.22
CA ASP A 286 0.42 -20.44 -10.66
C ASP A 286 0.85 -19.19 -11.43
N TYR A 287 2.09 -18.79 -11.22
CA TYR A 287 2.66 -17.49 -11.59
C TYR A 287 2.91 -17.27 -13.10
N ASP A 288 3.01 -18.35 -13.92
CA ASP A 288 3.43 -18.25 -15.33
C ASP A 288 2.76 -19.25 -16.28
N SER A 289 1.63 -19.79 -15.92
CA SER A 289 0.93 -20.86 -16.67
C SER A 289 0.47 -20.45 -18.08
N GLU A 290 0.40 -19.16 -18.38
CA GLU A 290 0.14 -18.62 -19.71
C GLU A 290 1.29 -18.88 -20.68
N PHE A 291 2.52 -18.99 -20.18
CA PHE A 291 3.72 -19.20 -21.01
C PHE A 291 3.91 -20.67 -21.32
N ARG A 292 3.35 -21.10 -22.44
CA ARG A 292 3.51 -22.46 -22.93
C ARG A 292 4.06 -22.51 -24.32
N TYR A 293 5.24 -23.11 -24.46
CA TYR A 293 5.93 -23.20 -25.73
C TYR A 293 5.52 -24.44 -26.55
N LYS A 294 5.01 -25.50 -25.93
CA LYS A 294 4.58 -26.74 -26.56
C LYS A 294 3.39 -27.35 -25.84
N GLY A 295 2.44 -27.87 -26.61
CA GLY A 295 1.29 -28.60 -26.09
C GLY A 295 0.16 -27.70 -25.54
N LYS A 296 -0.84 -28.34 -24.92
CA LYS A 296 -1.93 -27.62 -24.25
C LYS A 296 -1.54 -27.16 -22.85
N PRO A 297 -2.18 -26.12 -22.30
CA PRO A 297 -2.01 -25.74 -20.91
C PRO A 297 -2.25 -26.94 -19.97
N ILE A 298 -1.48 -27.02 -18.90
CA ILE A 298 -1.65 -28.03 -17.87
C ILE A 298 -2.82 -27.58 -16.99
N PRO A 299 -3.85 -28.44 -16.74
CA PRO A 299 -4.91 -28.08 -15.81
C PRO A 299 -4.36 -27.78 -14.40
N ALA A 300 -4.96 -26.84 -13.71
CA ALA A 300 -4.63 -26.55 -12.32
C ALA A 300 -4.99 -27.72 -11.40
N LEU A 301 -4.32 -27.82 -10.25
CA LEU A 301 -4.65 -28.78 -9.21
C LEU A 301 -6.05 -28.53 -8.67
N GLN A 302 -6.43 -27.26 -8.50
CA GLN A 302 -7.74 -26.82 -8.03
C GLN A 302 -8.89 -27.44 -8.85
N GLY A 303 -8.74 -27.57 -10.16
CA GLY A 303 -9.75 -28.20 -11.02
C GLY A 303 -10.05 -29.67 -10.69
N SER A 304 -9.21 -30.34 -9.92
CA SER A 304 -9.40 -31.70 -9.41
C SER A 304 -9.90 -31.74 -7.97
N ASP A 305 -10.02 -30.61 -7.31
CA ASP A 305 -10.49 -30.51 -5.94
C ASP A 305 -12.02 -30.46 -5.90
N SER A 306 -12.64 -31.40 -5.18
CA SER A 306 -14.09 -31.46 -4.96
C SER A 306 -14.52 -30.97 -3.55
N ASN A 307 -13.59 -30.72 -2.67
CA ASN A 307 -13.85 -30.50 -1.25
C ASN A 307 -13.45 -29.10 -0.75
N GLY A 308 -12.99 -28.20 -1.63
CA GLY A 308 -12.60 -26.84 -1.27
C GLY A 308 -11.30 -26.78 -0.47
N LYS A 309 -10.35 -27.68 -0.73
CA LYS A 309 -9.05 -27.74 -0.06
C LYS A 309 -7.96 -26.96 -0.77
N VAL A 310 -8.17 -26.57 -2.02
CA VAL A 310 -7.18 -25.87 -2.83
C VAL A 310 -7.54 -24.40 -2.98
N ILE A 311 -6.62 -23.54 -2.55
CA ILE A 311 -6.68 -22.10 -2.72
C ILE A 311 -5.70 -21.76 -3.84
N TYR A 312 -6.22 -21.23 -4.93
CA TYR A 312 -5.44 -20.88 -6.11
C TYR A 312 -5.06 -19.41 -6.12
N THR A 313 -3.77 -19.10 -6.39
CA THR A 313 -3.24 -17.74 -6.40
C THR A 313 -2.46 -17.43 -7.68
#